data_a04a95b9a614c7498b8fb92441510e81
#
_entry.id   a04a95b9a614c7498b8fb92441510e81
#
_cell.length_a   1.000
_cell.length_b   1.000
_cell.length_c   1.000
_cell.angle_alpha   90.00
_cell.angle_beta   90.00
_cell.angle_gamma   90.00
#
_symmetry.space_group_name_H-M   'P 1'
#
loop_
_entity.id
_entity.type
_entity.pdbx_description
1 polymer ?
#
loop_
_entity_poly.entity_id
_entity_poly.type
_entity_poly.pdbx_seq_one_letter_code
_entity_poly.pdbx_strand_id
1 'polypeptide(L)'
;MTTQEEFETAAQRAQQLPGKPANTVLLQLYALYKQATEGDVAGARPGGFDFKAIAKYDAWAAQRGLSKDAARQQYVELVGELAG
;
A
#
# COMPACT_ATOMS: atom_id res chain seq x y z
N MET A 1 -13.61 -9.86 -8.13
CA MET A 1 -13.12 -8.49 -8.38
C MET A 1 -13.42 -7.62 -7.17
N THR A 2 -12.43 -6.88 -6.70
CA THR A 2 -12.59 -6.01 -5.54
C THR A 2 -13.30 -4.72 -5.94
N THR A 3 -14.35 -4.36 -5.23
CA THR A 3 -15.06 -3.10 -5.49
C THR A 3 -14.35 -1.93 -4.83
N GLN A 4 -14.66 -0.72 -5.29
CA GLN A 4 -14.15 0.50 -4.66
C GLN A 4 -14.61 0.60 -3.20
N GLU A 5 -15.83 0.18 -2.92
CA GLU A 5 -16.37 0.19 -1.55
C GLU A 5 -15.58 -0.76 -0.64
N GLU A 6 -15.27 -1.96 -1.10
CA GLU A 6 -14.45 -2.91 -0.34
C GLU A 6 -13.06 -2.33 -0.07
N PHE A 7 -12.48 -1.66 -1.07
CA PHE A 7 -11.17 -1.05 -0.91
C PHE A 7 -11.20 0.08 0.13
N GLU A 8 -12.21 0.95 0.08
CA GLU A 8 -12.34 2.03 1.05
C GLU A 8 -12.55 1.50 2.47
N THR A 9 -13.34 0.45 2.61
CA THR A 9 -13.55 -0.21 3.91
C THR A 9 -12.24 -0.78 4.43
N ALA A 10 -11.45 -1.42 3.56
CA ALA A 10 -10.16 -1.96 3.95
C ALA A 10 -9.21 -0.85 4.40
N ALA A 11 -9.22 0.30 3.71
CA ALA A 11 -8.37 1.43 4.08
C ALA A 11 -8.72 1.97 5.48
N GLN A 12 -10.00 1.99 5.83
CA GLN A 12 -10.43 2.38 7.17
C GLN A 12 -10.00 1.34 8.21
N ARG A 13 -10.17 0.05 7.90
CA ARG A 13 -9.76 -1.03 8.80
C ARG A 13 -8.26 -1.03 9.05
N ALA A 14 -7.48 -0.68 8.04
CA ALA A 14 -6.02 -0.63 8.16
C ALA A 14 -5.56 0.36 9.24
N GLN A 15 -6.34 1.42 9.48
CA GLN A 15 -6.02 2.38 10.51
C GLN A 15 -6.47 1.95 11.91
N GLN A 16 -7.23 0.86 11.99
CA GLN A 16 -7.81 0.36 13.24
C GLN A 16 -7.32 -1.04 13.58
N LEU A 17 -6.19 -1.45 12.98
CA LEU A 17 -5.65 -2.78 13.23
C LEU A 17 -5.21 -2.94 14.70
N PRO A 18 -5.47 -4.11 15.31
CA PRO A 18 -5.01 -4.38 16.67
C PRO A 18 -3.48 -4.50 16.65
N GLY A 19 -2.82 -3.65 17.42
CA GLY A 19 -1.37 -3.60 17.44
C GLY A 19 -0.81 -2.93 16.19
N LYS A 20 0.49 -2.67 16.20
CA LYS A 20 1.18 -2.03 15.09
C LYS A 20 1.89 -3.09 14.26
N PRO A 21 1.56 -3.22 12.96
CA PRO A 21 2.28 -4.15 12.09
C PRO A 21 3.77 -3.78 11.97
N ALA A 22 4.58 -4.76 11.58
CA ALA A 22 5.99 -4.52 11.30
C ALA A 22 6.16 -3.46 10.19
N ASN A 23 7.28 -2.75 10.21
CA ASN A 23 7.55 -1.71 9.22
C ASN A 23 7.49 -2.23 7.80
N THR A 24 7.93 -3.46 7.54
CA THR A 24 7.86 -4.06 6.21
C THR A 24 6.41 -4.22 5.74
N VAL A 25 5.52 -4.58 6.66
CA VAL A 25 4.09 -4.71 6.35
C VAL A 25 3.46 -3.34 6.11
N LEU A 26 3.81 -2.35 6.92
CA LEU A 26 3.32 -0.98 6.73
C LEU A 26 3.75 -0.43 5.37
N LEU A 27 4.98 -0.69 4.95
CA LEU A 27 5.48 -0.28 3.63
C LEU A 27 4.73 -1.00 2.52
N GLN A 28 4.41 -2.28 2.71
CA GLN A 28 3.64 -3.04 1.72
C GLN A 28 2.22 -2.49 1.57
N LEU A 29 1.57 -2.16 2.70
CA LEU A 29 0.24 -1.53 2.67
C LEU A 29 0.30 -0.20 1.95
N TYR A 30 1.30 0.62 2.25
CA TYR A 30 1.48 1.91 1.58
C TYR A 30 1.64 1.73 0.08
N ALA A 31 2.53 0.80 -0.33
CA ALA A 31 2.83 0.57 -1.73
C ALA A 31 1.59 0.11 -2.51
N LEU A 32 0.83 -0.82 -1.96
CA LEU A 32 -0.38 -1.32 -2.61
C LEU A 32 -1.46 -0.23 -2.69
N TYR A 33 -1.59 0.59 -1.63
CA TYR A 33 -2.54 1.71 -1.63
C TYR A 33 -2.19 2.72 -2.73
N LYS A 34 -0.92 3.10 -2.83
CA LYS A 34 -0.47 4.05 -3.86
C LYS A 34 -0.66 3.47 -5.26
N GLN A 35 -0.30 2.21 -5.45
CA GLN A 35 -0.48 1.55 -6.75
C GLN A 35 -1.96 1.46 -7.12
N ALA A 36 -2.83 1.20 -6.13
CA ALA A 36 -4.27 1.08 -6.36
C ALA A 36 -4.92 2.42 -6.71
N THR A 37 -4.40 3.52 -6.16
CA THR A 37 -5.01 4.84 -6.35
C THR A 37 -4.36 5.65 -7.46
N GLU A 38 -3.04 5.60 -7.58
CA GLU A 38 -2.29 6.44 -8.52
C GLU A 38 -1.65 5.66 -9.66
N GLY A 39 -1.54 4.34 -9.55
CA GLY A 39 -0.86 3.54 -10.56
C GLY A 39 0.65 3.54 -10.32
N ASP A 40 1.42 3.38 -11.40
CA ASP A 40 2.88 3.29 -11.30
C ASP A 40 3.48 4.54 -10.68
N VAL A 41 4.55 4.34 -9.89
CA VAL A 41 5.26 5.43 -9.26
C VAL A 41 5.74 6.44 -10.30
N ALA A 42 5.61 7.72 -9.98
CA ALA A 42 6.05 8.81 -10.83
C ALA A 42 6.89 9.77 -10.02
N GLY A 43 7.70 10.56 -10.71
CA GLY A 43 8.56 11.54 -10.05
C GLY A 43 9.90 10.97 -9.65
N ALA A 44 10.76 11.83 -9.13
CA ALA A 44 12.11 11.45 -8.75
C ALA A 44 12.13 10.75 -7.39
N ARG A 45 13.04 9.80 -7.25
CA ARG A 45 13.30 9.17 -5.96
C ARG A 45 13.82 10.21 -4.98
N PRO A 46 13.25 10.28 -3.75
CA PRO A 46 13.77 11.22 -2.75
C PRO A 46 15.23 11.00 -2.47
N GLY A 47 15.96 12.07 -2.15
CA GLY A 47 17.38 11.98 -1.86
C GLY A 47 17.69 12.39 -0.44
N GLY A 48 18.99 12.54 -0.15
CA GLY A 48 19.47 13.00 1.15
C GLY A 48 19.25 11.97 2.24
N PHE A 49 18.86 12.46 3.42
CA PHE A 49 18.72 11.63 4.61
C PHE A 49 17.27 11.33 4.98
N ASP A 50 16.33 11.56 4.05
CA ASP A 50 14.92 11.24 4.31
C ASP A 50 14.67 9.75 4.04
N PHE A 51 15.15 8.91 4.93
CA PHE A 51 15.10 7.46 4.74
C PHE A 51 13.68 6.93 4.71
N LYS A 52 12.75 7.57 5.43
CA LYS A 52 11.36 7.15 5.43
C LYS A 52 10.71 7.39 4.06
N ALA A 53 10.95 8.55 3.47
CA ALA A 53 10.42 8.87 2.14
C ALA A 53 11.04 7.97 1.08
N ILE A 54 12.33 7.68 1.19
CA ILE A 54 13.03 6.78 0.28
C ILE A 54 12.43 5.37 0.36
N ALA A 55 12.20 4.87 1.57
CA ALA A 55 11.62 3.54 1.76
C ALA A 55 10.23 3.44 1.17
N LYS A 56 9.40 4.48 1.35
CA LYS A 56 8.05 4.52 0.77
C LYS A 56 8.11 4.53 -0.76
N TYR A 57 8.98 5.37 -1.31
CA TYR A 57 9.14 5.44 -2.77
C TYR A 57 9.56 4.08 -3.33
N ASP A 58 10.57 3.46 -2.71
CA ASP A 58 11.09 2.18 -3.18
C ASP A 58 10.04 1.07 -3.09
N ALA A 59 9.23 1.07 -2.03
CA ALA A 59 8.17 0.08 -1.87
C ALA A 59 7.11 0.25 -2.97
N TRP A 60 6.73 1.48 -3.28
CA TRP A 60 5.77 1.76 -4.36
C TRP A 60 6.38 1.40 -5.72
N ALA A 61 7.64 1.76 -5.96
CA ALA A 61 8.33 1.43 -7.21
C ALA A 61 8.40 -0.08 -7.46
N ALA A 62 8.47 -0.87 -6.40
CA ALA A 62 8.49 -2.33 -6.51
C ALA A 62 7.17 -2.89 -7.06
N GLN A 63 6.08 -2.13 -7.00
CA GLN A 63 4.77 -2.54 -7.52
C GLN A 63 4.55 -2.14 -8.99
N ARG A 64 5.54 -1.53 -9.62
CA ARG A 64 5.42 -1.07 -11.00
C ARG A 64 4.92 -2.19 -11.91
N GLY A 65 3.95 -1.89 -12.74
CA GLY A 65 3.33 -2.84 -13.65
C GLY A 65 2.09 -3.54 -13.09
N LEU A 66 1.86 -3.47 -11.79
CA LEU A 66 0.67 -4.06 -11.19
C LEU A 66 -0.53 -3.14 -11.50
N SER A 67 -1.62 -3.71 -12.01
CA SER A 67 -2.81 -2.92 -12.31
C SER A 67 -3.44 -2.36 -11.04
N LYS A 68 -4.19 -1.26 -11.18
CA LYS A 68 -4.90 -0.68 -10.05
C LYS A 68 -5.88 -1.69 -9.43
N ASP A 69 -6.56 -2.48 -10.26
CA ASP A 69 -7.50 -3.48 -9.79
C ASP A 69 -6.80 -4.57 -9.00
N ALA A 70 -5.67 -5.08 -9.49
CA ALA A 70 -4.90 -6.09 -8.80
C ALA A 70 -4.35 -5.56 -7.47
N ALA A 71 -3.89 -4.30 -7.48
CA ALA A 71 -3.38 -3.67 -6.27
C ALA A 71 -4.49 -3.51 -5.21
N ARG A 72 -5.69 -3.12 -5.63
CA ARG A 72 -6.84 -3.02 -4.72
C ARG A 72 -7.15 -4.37 -4.09
N GLN A 73 -7.17 -5.42 -4.91
CA GLN A 73 -7.47 -6.76 -4.43
C GLN A 73 -6.42 -7.22 -3.42
N GLN A 74 -5.15 -7.04 -3.73
CA GLN A 74 -4.07 -7.43 -2.83
C GLN A 74 -4.11 -6.64 -1.53
N TYR A 75 -4.45 -5.35 -1.61
CA TYR A 75 -4.58 -4.51 -0.42
C TYR A 75 -5.69 -5.03 0.50
N VAL A 76 -6.86 -5.31 -0.06
CA VAL A 76 -7.99 -5.83 0.71
C VAL A 76 -7.64 -7.17 1.36
N GLU A 77 -6.99 -8.04 0.61
CA GLU A 77 -6.57 -9.35 1.13
C GLU A 77 -5.58 -9.22 2.28
N LEU A 78 -4.59 -8.32 2.12
CA LEU A 78 -3.60 -8.11 3.17
C LEU A 78 -4.22 -7.55 4.44
N VAL A 79 -5.09 -6.54 4.30
CA VAL A 79 -5.79 -5.97 5.47
C VAL A 79 -6.64 -7.04 6.15
N GLY A 80 -7.31 -7.88 5.37
CA GLY A 80 -8.10 -8.98 5.92
C GLY A 80 -7.26 -9.95 6.74
N GLU A 81 -6.08 -10.28 6.25
CA GLU A 81 -5.15 -11.16 6.99
C GLU A 81 -4.67 -10.53 8.29
N LEU A 82 -4.39 -9.22 8.25
CA LEU A 82 -3.89 -8.51 9.43
C LEU A 82 -4.99 -8.27 10.47
N ALA A 83 -6.21 -8.10 10.03
CA ALA A 83 -7.34 -7.82 10.93
C ALA A 83 -7.99 -9.07 11.48
N GLY A 84 -7.82 -10.15 10.81
CA GLY A 84 -8.50 -11.36 11.12
C GLY A 84 -7.74 -12.43 11.76
#